data_1607a1ca879337e53b235222e82defa3
#
_entry.id   1607a1ca879337e53b235222e82defa3
#
_cell.length_a   1.000
_cell.length_b   1.000
_cell.length_c   1.000
_cell.angle_alpha   90.00
_cell.angle_beta   90.00
_cell.angle_gamma   90.00
#
_symmetry.space_group_name_H-M   'P 1'
#
loop_
_entity.id
_entity.type
_entity.pdbx_description
1 polymer ?
#
loop_
_entity_poly.entity_id
_entity_poly.type
_entity_poly.pdbx_seq_one_letter_code
_entity_poly.pdbx_strand_id
1 'polypeptide(L)'
;MFGTWGKLAGVAWLGAVGIFATPASAVEPEFRFDRDTLSFANQTVFEYHEGHASLRKKSVVKRDAYNRHCFVLCRTAMQFRKFARFDPDGAPLDDASLAARVRALTHRAAWTEPLPENQRIVFPGYKNLREMSEARRELLQLNIGHGWPSYFRISNARMMFQAGAGYQEKTHNRLNAALARDEVFIGFLTTYPRLSINHSVLIYKQKSFSPNPGVERYFVYDPNHPESPRELTWSPRARSFSYEKDWDFIGGSVRVYQVYSKWLQ
;
A
#
# COMPACT_ATOMS: atom_id res chain seq x y z
N MET A 1 -45.58 64.97 -39.04
CA MET A 1 -44.74 65.92 -38.26
C MET A 1 -43.92 65.09 -37.26
N PHE A 2 -42.63 65.21 -37.43
CA PHE A 2 -41.52 64.90 -36.50
C PHE A 2 -41.51 63.60 -35.65
N GLY A 3 -40.68 62.67 -36.13
CA GLY A 3 -40.17 61.54 -35.41
C GLY A 3 -39.00 61.91 -34.52
N THR A 4 -38.83 61.18 -33.42
CA THR A 4 -37.62 61.23 -32.57
C THR A 4 -37.00 59.84 -32.53
N TRP A 5 -35.75 59.78 -32.92
CA TRP A 5 -34.89 58.60 -32.92
C TRP A 5 -34.38 58.34 -31.50
N GLY A 6 -34.67 57.19 -30.91
CA GLY A 6 -34.05 56.72 -29.68
C GLY A 6 -32.74 55.95 -29.97
N LYS A 7 -31.62 56.41 -29.41
CA LYS A 7 -30.31 55.75 -29.49
C LYS A 7 -30.29 54.53 -28.56
N LEU A 8 -30.07 53.33 -29.10
CA LEU A 8 -29.71 52.14 -28.35
C LEU A 8 -28.22 52.16 -28.01
N ALA A 9 -27.93 52.27 -26.72
CA ALA A 9 -26.56 52.10 -26.18
C ALA A 9 -26.30 50.61 -25.98
N GLY A 10 -25.40 50.03 -26.76
CA GLY A 10 -24.92 48.66 -26.58
C GLY A 10 -23.93 48.59 -25.42
N VAL A 11 -24.29 47.80 -24.41
CA VAL A 11 -23.36 47.44 -23.31
C VAL A 11 -22.56 46.24 -23.76
N ALA A 12 -21.27 46.42 -24.01
CA ALA A 12 -20.33 45.36 -24.28
C ALA A 12 -19.92 44.68 -22.96
N TRP A 13 -20.32 43.42 -22.76
CA TRP A 13 -19.81 42.58 -21.68
C TRP A 13 -18.43 42.04 -22.07
N LEU A 14 -17.38 42.55 -21.48
CA LEU A 14 -16.07 41.93 -21.50
C LEU A 14 -16.05 40.76 -20.49
N GLY A 15 -16.27 39.56 -20.99
CA GLY A 15 -16.08 38.33 -20.19
C GLY A 15 -14.60 38.12 -19.90
N ALA A 16 -14.18 38.33 -18.66
CA ALA A 16 -12.88 37.93 -18.19
C ALA A 16 -12.84 36.38 -18.11
N VAL A 17 -12.18 35.74 -19.07
CA VAL A 17 -11.84 34.30 -19.00
C VAL A 17 -10.74 34.16 -17.96
N GLY A 18 -11.14 33.81 -16.73
CA GLY A 18 -10.23 33.40 -15.69
C GLY A 18 -9.56 32.11 -16.09
N ILE A 19 -8.30 32.10 -16.46
CA ILE A 19 -7.46 30.93 -16.61
C ILE A 19 -7.24 30.37 -15.20
N PHE A 20 -8.05 29.42 -14.77
CA PHE A 20 -7.76 28.63 -13.58
C PHE A 20 -6.57 27.73 -13.93
N ALA A 21 -5.37 28.15 -13.54
CA ALA A 21 -4.22 27.29 -13.53
C ALA A 21 -4.54 26.09 -12.59
N THR A 22 -4.75 24.93 -13.15
CA THR A 22 -4.77 23.67 -12.38
C THR A 22 -3.44 23.58 -11.64
N PRO A 23 -3.43 23.44 -10.31
CA PRO A 23 -2.18 23.26 -9.58
C PRO A 23 -1.50 22.02 -10.16
N ALA A 24 -0.25 22.18 -10.60
CA ALA A 24 0.58 21.07 -11.04
C ALA A 24 0.57 20.05 -9.89
N SER A 25 0.07 18.84 -10.16
CA SER A 25 0.12 17.74 -9.20
C SER A 25 1.59 17.53 -8.88
N ALA A 26 2.01 17.86 -7.67
CA ALA A 26 3.37 17.57 -7.22
C ALA A 26 3.56 16.05 -7.38
N VAL A 27 4.55 15.68 -8.21
CA VAL A 27 4.93 14.27 -8.40
C VAL A 27 5.30 13.73 -7.02
N GLU A 28 4.57 12.72 -6.55
CA GLU A 28 4.92 12.08 -5.28
C GLU A 28 6.32 11.49 -5.38
N PRO A 29 7.19 11.71 -4.38
CA PRO A 29 8.53 11.12 -4.40
C PRO A 29 8.41 9.58 -4.44
N GLU A 30 9.30 8.93 -5.19
CA GLU A 30 9.35 7.48 -5.33
C GLU A 30 9.29 6.78 -3.95
N PHE A 31 8.55 5.68 -3.84
CA PHE A 31 8.48 4.88 -2.61
C PHE A 31 9.85 4.26 -2.31
N ARG A 32 10.32 4.42 -1.08
CA ARG A 32 11.59 3.89 -0.61
C ARG A 32 11.39 2.98 0.58
N PHE A 33 11.99 1.80 0.53
CA PHE A 33 11.90 0.82 1.60
C PHE A 33 12.43 1.35 2.95
N ASP A 34 13.57 2.02 2.92
CA ASP A 34 14.25 2.59 4.09
C ASP A 34 13.54 3.82 4.69
N ARG A 35 12.47 4.30 4.07
CA ARG A 35 11.75 5.51 4.47
C ARG A 35 10.26 5.25 4.72
N ASP A 36 9.62 4.53 3.81
CA ASP A 36 8.15 4.49 3.70
C ASP A 36 7.55 3.19 4.27
N THR A 37 8.36 2.35 4.94
CA THR A 37 7.93 1.11 5.57
C THR A 37 7.95 1.21 7.10
N LEU A 38 7.25 0.27 7.74
CA LEU A 38 7.32 0.10 9.19
C LEU A 38 8.54 -0.78 9.55
N SER A 39 9.22 -0.47 10.64
CA SER A 39 10.46 -1.13 11.08
C SER A 39 10.23 -2.40 11.88
N PHE A 40 9.00 -2.68 12.31
CA PHE A 40 8.67 -3.84 13.12
C PHE A 40 7.93 -4.92 12.33
N ALA A 41 8.22 -6.17 12.68
CA ALA A 41 7.66 -7.33 11.99
C ALA A 41 6.23 -7.65 12.41
N ASN A 42 5.43 -8.10 11.44
CA ASN A 42 4.28 -8.97 11.67
C ASN A 42 4.82 -10.37 11.97
N GLN A 43 4.60 -10.88 13.17
CA GLN A 43 5.04 -12.22 13.52
C GLN A 43 4.11 -13.26 12.91
N THR A 44 4.65 -14.16 12.08
CA THR A 44 3.85 -15.23 11.49
C THR A 44 3.46 -16.27 12.54
N VAL A 45 2.25 -16.79 12.40
CA VAL A 45 1.75 -17.91 13.21
C VAL A 45 1.99 -19.26 12.54
N PHE A 46 2.57 -19.27 11.35
CA PHE A 46 2.90 -20.46 10.60
C PHE A 46 4.39 -20.80 10.72
N GLU A 47 4.69 -22.07 10.68
CA GLU A 47 6.02 -22.62 10.49
C GLU A 47 6.00 -23.62 9.34
N TYR A 48 7.12 -23.76 8.66
CA TYR A 48 7.24 -24.64 7.50
C TYR A 48 8.20 -25.77 7.82
N HIS A 49 7.70 -27.00 7.70
CA HIS A 49 8.50 -28.19 7.80
C HIS A 49 8.31 -29.04 6.55
N GLU A 50 9.39 -29.44 5.90
CA GLU A 50 9.38 -30.36 4.74
C GLU A 50 8.39 -29.98 3.64
N GLY A 51 8.24 -28.68 3.37
CA GLY A 51 7.34 -28.16 2.35
C GLY A 51 5.87 -28.06 2.77
N HIS A 52 5.55 -28.24 4.04
CA HIS A 52 4.21 -28.12 4.60
C HIS A 52 4.13 -26.93 5.56
N ALA A 53 3.08 -26.14 5.43
CA ALA A 53 2.77 -25.11 6.42
C ALA A 53 1.98 -25.72 7.57
N SER A 54 2.42 -25.49 8.78
CA SER A 54 1.68 -25.84 9.99
C SER A 54 1.55 -24.64 10.92
N LEU A 55 0.48 -24.61 11.72
CA LEU A 55 0.35 -23.61 12.76
C LEU A 55 1.40 -23.88 13.85
N ARG A 56 2.15 -22.88 14.22
CA ARG A 56 3.03 -22.92 15.39
C ARG A 56 2.23 -23.32 16.63
N LYS A 57 2.79 -24.19 17.45
CA LYS A 57 2.17 -24.55 18.73
C LYS A 57 1.94 -23.29 19.56
N LYS A 58 0.76 -23.18 20.17
CA LYS A 58 0.38 -22.02 21.01
C LYS A 58 1.42 -21.70 22.11
N SER A 59 2.16 -22.71 22.56
CA SER A 59 3.25 -22.56 23.55
C SER A 59 4.47 -21.79 23.02
N VAL A 60 4.65 -21.73 21.69
CA VAL A 60 5.79 -21.06 21.03
C VAL A 60 5.42 -19.65 20.61
N VAL A 61 4.12 -19.38 20.33
CA VAL A 61 3.66 -18.03 19.99
C VAL A 61 3.44 -17.26 21.30
N LYS A 62 4.25 -16.22 21.52
CA LYS A 62 4.07 -15.34 22.67
C LYS A 62 2.66 -14.74 22.65
N ARG A 63 1.99 -14.63 23.82
CA ARG A 63 0.62 -14.09 23.93
C ARG A 63 0.48 -12.67 23.41
N ASP A 64 1.53 -11.87 23.53
CA ASP A 64 1.65 -10.48 23.13
C ASP A 64 2.28 -10.30 21.74
N ALA A 65 2.50 -11.40 21.01
CA ALA A 65 3.09 -11.34 19.68
C ALA A 65 2.23 -10.52 18.71
N TYR A 66 2.83 -9.55 18.04
CA TYR A 66 2.18 -8.75 16.99
C TYR A 66 2.03 -9.59 15.72
N ASN A 67 0.96 -10.35 15.63
CA ASN A 67 0.71 -11.30 14.55
C ASN A 67 -0.62 -11.02 13.83
N ARG A 68 -0.82 -11.64 12.64
CA ARG A 68 -2.03 -11.49 11.80
C ARG A 68 -2.29 -10.06 11.32
N HIS A 69 -1.25 -9.23 11.23
CA HIS A 69 -1.35 -7.82 10.87
C HIS A 69 -0.74 -7.49 9.48
N CYS A 70 -0.37 -8.49 8.67
CA CYS A 70 0.26 -8.23 7.36
C CYS A 70 -0.55 -7.26 6.48
N PHE A 71 -1.87 -7.44 6.39
CA PHE A 71 -2.76 -6.51 5.68
C PHE A 71 -2.76 -5.10 6.29
N VAL A 72 -2.75 -5.03 7.62
CA VAL A 72 -2.73 -3.76 8.35
C VAL A 72 -1.45 -2.99 8.07
N LEU A 73 -0.29 -3.65 8.13
CA LEU A 73 1.01 -3.01 7.92
C LEU A 73 1.17 -2.52 6.48
N CYS A 74 0.82 -3.35 5.47
CA CYS A 74 0.83 -2.92 4.07
C CYS A 74 -0.10 -1.72 3.83
N ARG A 75 -1.32 -1.77 4.37
CA ARG A 75 -2.29 -0.70 4.25
C ARG A 75 -1.78 0.57 4.93
N THR A 76 -1.22 0.46 6.13
CA THR A 76 -0.69 1.59 6.88
C THR A 76 0.44 2.28 6.12
N ALA A 77 1.39 1.53 5.56
CA ALA A 77 2.46 2.09 4.74
C ALA A 77 1.90 2.88 3.54
N MET A 78 0.91 2.32 2.83
CA MET A 78 0.21 3.02 1.73
C MET A 78 -0.53 4.28 2.23
N GLN A 79 -1.19 4.22 3.39
CA GLN A 79 -1.93 5.36 3.94
C GLN A 79 -0.98 6.48 4.38
N PHE A 80 0.13 6.17 5.03
CA PHE A 80 1.14 7.17 5.38
C PHE A 80 1.71 7.85 4.14
N ARG A 81 2.07 7.11 3.10
CA ARG A 81 2.51 7.67 1.83
C ARG A 81 1.51 8.69 1.25
N LYS A 82 0.22 8.38 1.29
CA LYS A 82 -0.83 9.20 0.68
C LYS A 82 -1.27 10.39 1.53
N PHE A 83 -1.22 10.28 2.84
CA PHE A 83 -1.92 11.20 3.74
C PHE A 83 -1.03 11.86 4.78
N ALA A 84 0.22 11.38 4.99
CA ALA A 84 1.14 11.95 5.93
C ALA A 84 2.10 12.96 5.29
N ARG A 85 2.53 13.93 6.10
CA ARG A 85 3.71 14.76 5.89
C ARG A 85 4.56 14.71 7.15
N PHE A 86 5.83 14.41 6.99
CA PHE A 86 6.79 14.40 8.09
C PHE A 86 7.48 15.75 8.19
N ASP A 87 7.72 16.20 9.41
CA ASP A 87 8.37 17.47 9.73
C ASP A 87 9.46 17.22 10.78
N PRO A 88 10.71 16.94 10.36
CA PRO A 88 11.77 16.57 11.28
C PRO A 88 12.17 17.65 12.27
N ASP A 89 11.96 18.93 11.89
CA ASP A 89 12.35 20.08 12.68
C ASP A 89 11.25 20.53 13.66
N GLY A 90 10.06 19.97 13.51
CA GLY A 90 8.93 20.25 14.39
C GLY A 90 9.08 19.59 15.76
N ALA A 91 8.54 20.23 16.79
CA ALA A 91 8.51 19.66 18.14
C ALA A 91 7.68 18.36 18.17
N PRO A 92 8.23 17.24 18.71
CA PRO A 92 7.50 15.99 18.83
C PRO A 92 6.21 16.15 19.64
N LEU A 93 5.17 15.43 19.24
CA LEU A 93 3.89 15.38 19.95
C LEU A 93 3.97 14.48 21.18
N ASP A 94 3.13 14.78 22.16
CA ASP A 94 2.82 13.84 23.23
C ASP A 94 2.13 12.57 22.67
N ASP A 95 2.11 11.49 23.46
CA ASP A 95 1.58 10.20 23.06
C ASP A 95 0.11 10.22 22.65
N ALA A 96 -0.72 10.98 23.36
CA ALA A 96 -2.15 11.06 23.09
C ALA A 96 -2.42 11.77 21.77
N SER A 97 -1.73 12.88 21.53
CA SER A 97 -1.80 13.67 20.28
C SER A 97 -1.27 12.89 19.09
N LEU A 98 -0.15 12.19 19.24
CA LEU A 98 0.40 11.34 18.20
C LEU A 98 -0.54 10.17 17.86
N ALA A 99 -1.06 9.48 18.87
CA ALA A 99 -2.02 8.39 18.69
C ALA A 99 -3.29 8.87 17.97
N ALA A 100 -3.79 10.05 18.31
CA ALA A 100 -4.96 10.65 17.64
C ALA A 100 -4.68 10.89 16.14
N ARG A 101 -3.51 11.43 15.78
CA ARG A 101 -3.12 11.63 14.37
C ARG A 101 -2.95 10.31 13.61
N VAL A 102 -2.33 9.31 14.23
CA VAL A 102 -2.18 7.96 13.64
C VAL A 102 -3.57 7.37 13.35
N ARG A 103 -4.49 7.42 14.31
CA ARG A 103 -5.87 6.96 14.12
C ARG A 103 -6.59 7.73 13.01
N ALA A 104 -6.51 9.06 13.02
CA ALA A 104 -7.14 9.90 11.99
C ALA A 104 -6.63 9.57 10.59
N LEU A 105 -5.33 9.31 10.45
CA LEU A 105 -4.71 8.91 9.18
C LEU A 105 -5.19 7.51 8.75
N THR A 106 -5.12 6.52 9.65
CA THR A 106 -5.39 5.11 9.32
C THR A 106 -6.89 4.79 9.19
N HIS A 107 -7.79 5.69 9.63
CA HIS A 107 -9.22 5.61 9.31
C HIS A 107 -9.56 6.00 7.87
N ARG A 108 -8.66 6.69 7.16
CA ARG A 108 -8.88 7.03 5.76
C ARG A 108 -8.84 5.78 4.90
N ALA A 109 -9.71 5.72 3.90
CA ALA A 109 -9.73 4.61 2.97
C ALA A 109 -8.45 4.59 2.12
N ALA A 110 -7.69 3.49 2.16
CA ALA A 110 -6.42 3.35 1.47
C ALA A 110 -6.52 3.49 -0.07
N TRP A 111 -7.71 3.29 -0.63
CA TRP A 111 -8.00 3.39 -2.07
C TRP A 111 -8.39 4.79 -2.54
N THR A 112 -8.51 5.78 -1.64
CA THR A 112 -8.73 7.17 -2.03
C THR A 112 -7.46 7.82 -2.58
N GLU A 113 -7.65 8.91 -3.34
CA GLU A 113 -6.52 9.67 -3.87
C GLU A 113 -5.64 10.24 -2.75
N PRO A 114 -4.35 10.45 -3.00
CA PRO A 114 -3.48 11.14 -2.08
C PRO A 114 -4.01 12.53 -1.75
N LEU A 115 -3.78 12.98 -0.51
CA LEU A 115 -4.07 14.36 -0.14
C LEU A 115 -3.03 15.31 -0.77
N PRO A 116 -3.46 16.51 -1.21
CA PRO A 116 -2.55 17.58 -1.52
C PRO A 116 -1.59 17.84 -0.34
N GLU A 117 -0.34 18.22 -0.61
CA GLU A 117 0.73 18.35 0.39
C GLU A 117 0.32 19.23 1.59
N ASN A 118 -0.36 20.33 1.32
CA ASN A 118 -0.84 21.29 2.34
C ASN A 118 -2.02 20.77 3.18
N GLN A 119 -2.64 19.64 2.80
CA GLN A 119 -3.75 19.00 3.53
C GLN A 119 -3.33 17.72 4.24
N ARG A 120 -2.08 17.29 4.06
CA ARG A 120 -1.56 16.08 4.70
C ARG A 120 -1.47 16.24 6.21
N ILE A 121 -1.68 15.14 6.92
CA ILE A 121 -1.55 15.10 8.38
C ILE A 121 -0.06 15.16 8.74
N VAL A 122 0.32 16.18 9.50
CA VAL A 122 1.72 16.44 9.87
C VAL A 122 2.15 15.60 11.05
N PHE A 123 3.32 14.94 10.92
CA PHE A 123 4.00 14.19 11.98
C PHE A 123 5.33 14.86 12.31
N PRO A 124 5.34 15.81 13.28
CA PRO A 124 6.54 16.55 13.66
C PRO A 124 7.49 15.69 14.49
N GLY A 125 8.80 16.01 14.40
CA GLY A 125 9.87 15.33 15.14
C GLY A 125 10.35 14.03 14.51
N TYR A 126 9.90 13.70 13.28
CA TYR A 126 10.32 12.50 12.56
C TYR A 126 10.58 12.82 11.08
N LYS A 127 11.61 12.17 10.50
CA LYS A 127 11.95 12.31 9.08
C LYS A 127 11.04 11.51 8.15
N ASN A 128 10.53 10.38 8.63
CA ASN A 128 9.76 9.43 7.83
C ASN A 128 9.04 8.40 8.70
N LEU A 129 8.25 7.52 8.05
CA LEU A 129 7.49 6.47 8.72
C LEU A 129 8.40 5.46 9.45
N ARG A 130 9.52 5.10 8.83
CA ARG A 130 10.42 4.09 9.40
C ARG A 130 11.02 4.57 10.71
N GLU A 131 11.60 5.78 10.72
CA GLU A 131 12.13 6.40 11.95
C GLU A 131 11.06 6.52 13.04
N MET A 132 9.87 7.01 12.70
CA MET A 132 8.78 7.09 13.66
C MET A 132 8.38 5.71 14.20
N SER A 133 8.37 4.68 13.35
CA SER A 133 8.01 3.33 13.77
C SER A 133 9.09 2.63 14.61
N GLU A 134 10.34 3.04 14.49
CA GLU A 134 11.43 2.63 15.38
C GLU A 134 11.29 3.28 16.76
N ALA A 135 11.07 4.59 16.79
CA ALA A 135 10.98 5.37 18.03
C ALA A 135 9.67 5.09 18.80
N ARG A 136 8.57 4.80 18.13
CA ARG A 136 7.22 4.75 18.71
C ARG A 136 6.46 3.46 18.35
N ARG A 137 7.19 2.33 18.36
CA ARG A 137 6.66 1.01 17.98
C ARG A 137 5.36 0.65 18.67
N GLU A 138 5.33 0.65 19.99
CA GLU A 138 4.16 0.23 20.76
C GLU A 138 2.96 1.14 20.50
N LEU A 139 3.17 2.45 20.46
CA LEU A 139 2.12 3.41 20.14
C LEU A 139 1.52 3.13 18.76
N LEU A 140 2.34 2.87 17.75
CA LEU A 140 1.85 2.54 16.42
C LEU A 140 1.09 1.21 16.41
N GLN A 141 1.63 0.15 17.02
CA GLN A 141 0.98 -1.16 17.10
C GLN A 141 -0.40 -1.09 17.74
N LEU A 142 -0.57 -0.24 18.75
CA LEU A 142 -1.85 -0.03 19.44
C LEU A 142 -2.84 0.84 18.67
N ASN A 143 -2.38 1.67 17.74
CA ASN A 143 -3.22 2.70 17.10
C ASN A 143 -3.41 2.54 15.58
N ILE A 144 -2.81 1.52 14.95
CA ILE A 144 -3.06 1.16 13.55
C ILE A 144 -4.03 -0.03 13.46
N GLY A 145 -4.66 -0.20 12.30
CA GLY A 145 -5.55 -1.35 12.04
C GLY A 145 -6.99 -1.17 12.53
N HIS A 146 -7.31 -0.07 13.18
CA HIS A 146 -8.67 0.26 13.59
C HIS A 146 -9.52 0.76 12.40
N GLY A 147 -10.83 0.55 12.47
CA GLY A 147 -11.82 1.20 11.59
C GLY A 147 -12.25 0.40 10.37
N TRP A 148 -11.40 -0.45 9.80
CA TRP A 148 -11.80 -1.27 8.65
C TRP A 148 -11.48 -2.75 8.89
N PRO A 149 -12.49 -3.64 8.84
CA PRO A 149 -12.25 -5.07 9.03
C PRO A 149 -11.38 -5.57 7.88
N SER A 150 -10.08 -5.71 8.12
CA SER A 150 -9.11 -6.24 7.16
C SER A 150 -9.45 -7.68 6.75
N TYR A 151 -10.24 -8.37 7.56
CA TYR A 151 -10.54 -9.79 7.44
C TYR A 151 -11.84 -10.12 6.68
N PHE A 152 -12.80 -9.19 6.61
CA PHE A 152 -14.11 -9.42 5.98
C PHE A 152 -14.23 -8.70 4.63
N ARG A 153 -13.28 -8.94 3.72
CA ARG A 153 -13.42 -8.42 2.37
C ARG A 153 -13.88 -9.52 1.43
N ILE A 154 -14.81 -9.18 0.53
CA ILE A 154 -15.26 -10.06 -0.57
C ILE A 154 -14.06 -10.53 -1.40
N SER A 155 -12.98 -9.73 -1.47
CA SER A 155 -11.72 -10.12 -2.09
C SER A 155 -11.07 -11.34 -1.45
N ASN A 156 -11.26 -11.57 -0.13
CA ASN A 156 -10.73 -12.75 0.54
C ASN A 156 -11.51 -14.02 0.16
N ALA A 157 -12.78 -13.92 -0.21
CA ALA A 157 -13.54 -15.03 -0.76
C ALA A 157 -12.98 -15.53 -2.10
N ARG A 158 -12.32 -14.67 -2.87
CA ARG A 158 -11.65 -15.06 -4.14
C ARG A 158 -10.51 -16.06 -3.94
N MET A 159 -9.94 -16.15 -2.74
CA MET A 159 -8.95 -17.18 -2.41
C MET A 159 -9.48 -18.60 -2.61
N MET A 160 -10.77 -18.79 -2.41
CA MET A 160 -11.43 -20.09 -2.55
C MET A 160 -11.69 -20.45 -4.01
N PHE A 161 -11.60 -19.50 -4.93
CA PHE A 161 -11.79 -19.74 -6.35
C PHE A 161 -10.45 -19.87 -7.07
N GLN A 162 -10.39 -20.81 -7.99
CA GLN A 162 -9.20 -21.01 -8.81
C GLN A 162 -9.02 -19.80 -9.75
N ALA A 163 -8.06 -18.94 -9.45
CA ALA A 163 -7.68 -17.83 -10.35
C ALA A 163 -6.67 -18.36 -11.37
N GLY A 164 -7.12 -18.61 -12.58
CA GLY A 164 -6.29 -19.09 -13.69
C GLY A 164 -5.29 -18.06 -14.22
N ALA A 165 -4.46 -18.50 -15.17
CA ALA A 165 -3.40 -17.69 -15.79
C ALA A 165 -3.90 -16.34 -16.35
N GLY A 166 -5.11 -16.30 -16.93
CA GLY A 166 -5.69 -15.05 -17.44
C GLY A 166 -6.00 -14.02 -16.35
N TYR A 167 -6.38 -14.46 -15.14
CA TYR A 167 -6.55 -13.55 -14.01
C TYR A 167 -5.19 -13.03 -13.52
N GLN A 168 -4.18 -13.91 -13.44
CA GLN A 168 -2.83 -13.52 -13.02
C GLN A 168 -2.20 -12.52 -13.99
N GLU A 169 -2.39 -12.70 -15.28
CA GLU A 169 -1.96 -11.76 -16.30
C GLU A 169 -2.65 -10.39 -16.18
N LYS A 170 -3.96 -10.36 -15.94
CA LYS A 170 -4.68 -9.11 -15.65
C LYS A 170 -4.16 -8.44 -14.39
N THR A 171 -3.81 -9.21 -13.37
CA THR A 171 -3.23 -8.70 -12.12
C THR A 171 -1.84 -8.11 -12.37
N HIS A 172 -1.01 -8.79 -13.15
CA HIS A 172 0.30 -8.31 -13.57
C HIS A 172 0.19 -6.97 -14.35
N ASN A 173 -0.73 -6.87 -15.31
CA ASN A 173 -0.95 -5.63 -16.05
C ASN A 173 -1.39 -4.48 -15.14
N ARG A 174 -2.22 -4.73 -14.12
CA ARG A 174 -2.61 -3.73 -13.12
C ARG A 174 -1.44 -3.33 -12.24
N LEU A 175 -0.58 -4.29 -11.85
CA LEU A 175 0.65 -4.01 -11.11
C LEU A 175 1.54 -3.06 -11.89
N ASN A 176 1.85 -3.38 -13.15
CA ASN A 176 2.70 -2.53 -14.00
C ASN A 176 2.08 -1.15 -14.22
N ALA A 177 0.77 -1.08 -14.45
CA ALA A 177 0.07 0.20 -14.59
C ALA A 177 0.10 1.05 -13.31
N ALA A 178 0.06 0.45 -12.12
CA ALA A 178 0.21 1.17 -10.87
C ALA A 178 1.64 1.69 -10.69
N LEU A 179 2.64 0.83 -10.89
CA LEU A 179 4.06 1.22 -10.76
C LEU A 179 4.48 2.29 -11.77
N ALA A 180 3.92 2.27 -12.98
CA ALA A 180 4.16 3.32 -14.00
C ALA A 180 3.61 4.70 -13.59
N ARG A 181 2.74 4.78 -12.59
CA ARG A 181 2.23 6.02 -11.99
C ARG A 181 2.81 6.31 -10.62
N ASP A 182 3.94 5.67 -10.27
CA ASP A 182 4.56 5.75 -8.94
C ASP A 182 3.61 5.35 -7.78
N GLU A 183 2.57 4.58 -8.08
CA GLU A 183 1.66 4.03 -7.08
C GLU A 183 2.20 2.70 -6.55
N VAL A 184 1.98 2.45 -5.26
CA VAL A 184 2.25 1.13 -4.67
C VAL A 184 1.08 0.17 -4.90
N PHE A 185 1.38 -1.13 -4.97
CA PHE A 185 0.41 -2.18 -5.21
C PHE A 185 0.40 -3.15 -4.03
N ILE A 186 -0.72 -3.28 -3.33
CA ILE A 186 -0.84 -4.27 -2.27
C ILE A 186 -1.37 -5.57 -2.87
N GLY A 187 -0.52 -6.59 -2.84
CA GLY A 187 -0.81 -7.94 -3.28
C GLY A 187 -1.14 -8.86 -2.11
N PHE A 188 -2.22 -9.63 -2.24
CA PHE A 188 -2.47 -10.76 -1.38
C PHE A 188 -1.94 -12.02 -2.06
N LEU A 189 -1.00 -12.69 -1.40
CA LEU A 189 -0.35 -13.91 -1.88
C LEU A 189 -1.02 -15.15 -1.30
N THR A 190 -1.30 -16.13 -2.16
CA THR A 190 -1.85 -17.41 -1.75
C THR A 190 -1.43 -18.54 -2.70
N THR A 191 -1.57 -19.78 -2.25
CA THR A 191 -1.34 -20.98 -3.06
C THR A 191 -2.61 -21.82 -3.13
N TYR A 192 -2.73 -22.67 -4.16
CA TYR A 192 -3.86 -23.59 -4.34
C TYR A 192 -3.37 -24.90 -5.00
N PRO A 193 -3.95 -26.07 -4.71
CA PRO A 193 -5.06 -26.33 -3.77
C PRO A 193 -4.64 -26.31 -2.29
N ARG A 194 -3.35 -26.43 -2.00
CA ARG A 194 -2.84 -26.33 -0.62
C ARG A 194 -2.53 -24.90 -0.28
N LEU A 195 -3.15 -24.41 0.78
CA LEU A 195 -2.88 -23.08 1.30
C LEU A 195 -1.56 -23.10 2.08
N SER A 196 -0.43 -22.86 1.38
CA SER A 196 0.89 -22.78 2.00
C SER A 196 1.33 -21.33 2.31
N ILE A 197 0.65 -20.35 1.74
CA ILE A 197 0.82 -18.94 2.05
C ILE A 197 -0.54 -18.25 2.05
N ASN A 198 -0.75 -17.38 3.04
CA ASN A 198 -1.88 -16.46 3.18
C ASN A 198 -1.34 -15.16 3.74
N HIS A 199 -0.80 -14.34 2.85
CA HIS A 199 0.02 -13.22 3.25
C HIS A 199 -0.19 -11.99 2.36
N SER A 200 -0.12 -10.81 2.93
CA SER A 200 -0.21 -9.55 2.20
C SER A 200 1.15 -8.86 2.17
N VAL A 201 1.52 -8.41 0.98
CA VAL A 201 2.76 -7.68 0.71
C VAL A 201 2.48 -6.39 -0.06
N LEU A 202 3.40 -5.43 0.01
CA LEU A 202 3.33 -4.20 -0.75
C LEU A 202 4.44 -4.18 -1.80
N ILE A 203 4.04 -4.18 -3.07
CA ILE A 203 4.94 -4.13 -4.23
C ILE A 203 5.11 -2.67 -4.61
N TYR A 204 6.35 -2.20 -4.74
CA TYR A 204 6.60 -0.77 -4.88
C TYR A 204 7.52 -0.36 -6.04
N LYS A 205 8.26 -1.31 -6.63
CA LYS A 205 9.18 -0.99 -7.72
C LYS A 205 9.48 -2.22 -8.57
N GLN A 206 9.59 -2.04 -9.88
CA GLN A 206 10.14 -3.05 -10.79
C GLN A 206 11.67 -2.97 -10.78
N LYS A 207 12.34 -4.12 -10.76
CA LYS A 207 13.81 -4.18 -10.88
C LYS A 207 14.21 -3.96 -12.34
N SER A 208 15.16 -3.06 -12.56
CA SER A 208 15.64 -2.72 -13.92
C SER A 208 16.40 -3.87 -14.58
N PHE A 209 16.95 -4.80 -13.78
CA PHE A 209 17.72 -5.93 -14.27
C PHE A 209 17.14 -7.25 -13.78
N SER A 210 16.94 -8.19 -14.71
CA SER A 210 16.62 -9.58 -14.40
C SER A 210 17.74 -10.47 -15.00
N PRO A 211 18.36 -11.35 -14.21
CA PRO A 211 19.37 -12.28 -14.72
C PRO A 211 18.78 -13.32 -15.68
N ASN A 212 17.46 -13.53 -15.63
CA ASN A 212 16.73 -14.45 -16.51
C ASN A 212 15.95 -13.63 -17.56
N PRO A 213 16.35 -13.64 -18.83
CA PRO A 213 15.59 -12.99 -19.89
C PRO A 213 14.14 -13.47 -19.91
N GLY A 214 13.18 -12.54 -19.94
CA GLY A 214 11.75 -12.85 -19.98
C GLY A 214 11.12 -13.14 -18.61
N VAL A 215 11.81 -12.87 -17.49
CA VAL A 215 11.23 -12.86 -16.15
C VAL A 215 11.32 -11.46 -15.59
N GLU A 216 10.19 -10.90 -15.19
CA GLU A 216 10.13 -9.62 -14.53
C GLU A 216 10.24 -9.79 -13.02
N ARG A 217 10.90 -8.85 -12.34
CA ARG A 217 11.18 -8.90 -10.90
C ARG A 217 10.76 -7.60 -10.24
N TYR A 218 10.22 -7.70 -9.04
CA TYR A 218 9.67 -6.57 -8.30
C TYR A 218 10.20 -6.56 -6.87
N PHE A 219 10.54 -5.37 -6.39
CA PHE A 219 10.83 -5.15 -4.98
C PHE A 219 9.53 -5.11 -4.19
N VAL A 220 9.58 -5.75 -3.03
CA VAL A 220 8.43 -5.95 -2.14
C VAL A 220 8.79 -5.55 -0.72
N TYR A 221 7.93 -4.78 -0.07
CA TYR A 221 7.89 -4.70 1.38
C TYR A 221 7.03 -5.85 1.90
N ASP A 222 7.67 -6.77 2.59
CA ASP A 222 7.02 -7.86 3.31
C ASP A 222 6.96 -7.50 4.79
N PRO A 223 5.76 -7.39 5.39
CA PRO A 223 5.64 -7.08 6.80
C PRO A 223 6.23 -8.11 7.76
N ASN A 224 6.47 -9.35 7.31
CA ASN A 224 7.15 -10.37 8.12
C ASN A 224 8.67 -10.17 8.12
N HIS A 225 9.20 -9.44 7.13
CA HIS A 225 10.62 -9.20 6.88
C HIS A 225 10.93 -7.70 6.75
N PRO A 226 10.77 -6.91 7.82
CA PRO A 226 10.95 -5.46 7.76
C PRO A 226 12.40 -5.01 7.62
N GLU A 227 13.36 -5.94 7.68
CA GLU A 227 14.80 -5.65 7.64
C GLU A 227 15.32 -5.39 6.22
N SER A 228 14.72 -6.02 5.21
CA SER A 228 15.16 -5.88 3.81
C SER A 228 14.04 -6.10 2.80
N PRO A 229 14.15 -5.51 1.59
CA PRO A 229 13.20 -5.76 0.52
C PRO A 229 13.20 -7.24 0.11
N ARG A 230 12.02 -7.77 -0.14
CA ARG A 230 11.80 -9.11 -0.69
C ARG A 230 11.53 -9.02 -2.19
N GLU A 231 11.41 -10.18 -2.84
CA GLU A 231 11.27 -10.25 -4.28
C GLU A 231 10.05 -11.08 -4.71
N LEU A 232 9.25 -10.46 -5.57
CA LEU A 232 8.20 -11.14 -6.35
C LEU A 232 8.64 -11.20 -7.81
N THR A 233 8.41 -12.33 -8.48
CA THR A 233 8.72 -12.49 -9.90
C THR A 233 7.47 -12.78 -10.70
N TRP A 234 7.48 -12.36 -11.99
CA TRP A 234 6.47 -12.71 -12.98
C TRP A 234 7.11 -13.41 -14.17
N SER A 235 6.54 -14.54 -14.56
CA SER A 235 6.93 -15.27 -15.78
C SER A 235 5.85 -15.10 -16.85
N PRO A 236 6.11 -14.34 -17.92
CA PRO A 236 5.17 -14.22 -19.04
C PRO A 236 4.86 -15.57 -19.70
N ARG A 237 5.88 -16.45 -19.81
CA ARG A 237 5.72 -17.79 -20.40
C ARG A 237 4.78 -18.68 -19.57
N ALA A 238 4.93 -18.66 -18.25
CA ALA A 238 4.07 -19.43 -17.34
C ALA A 238 2.78 -18.70 -16.99
N ARG A 239 2.68 -17.40 -17.26
CA ARG A 239 1.59 -16.49 -16.85
C ARG A 239 1.28 -16.62 -15.37
N SER A 240 2.34 -16.61 -14.55
CA SER A 240 2.27 -16.85 -13.11
C SER A 240 3.30 -16.04 -12.35
N PHE A 241 2.96 -15.73 -11.11
CA PHE A 241 3.88 -15.15 -10.16
C PHE A 241 4.61 -16.24 -9.37
N SER A 242 5.80 -15.88 -8.87
CA SER A 242 6.54 -16.67 -7.88
C SER A 242 7.07 -15.74 -6.79
N TYR A 243 7.07 -16.21 -5.56
CA TYR A 243 7.62 -15.49 -4.42
C TYR A 243 8.85 -16.22 -3.89
N GLU A 244 9.83 -15.48 -3.41
CA GLU A 244 11.09 -16.07 -2.98
C GLU A 244 10.94 -16.89 -1.70
N LYS A 245 11.85 -17.84 -1.52
CA LYS A 245 11.89 -18.69 -0.33
C LYS A 245 12.43 -17.91 0.87
N ASP A 246 11.82 -18.16 2.03
CA ASP A 246 12.34 -17.74 3.32
C ASP A 246 11.98 -18.76 4.42
N TRP A 247 12.30 -18.44 5.67
CA TRP A 247 11.98 -19.28 6.82
C TRP A 247 10.47 -19.45 7.05
N ASP A 248 9.66 -18.50 6.60
CA ASP A 248 8.20 -18.51 6.75
C ASP A 248 7.43 -18.86 5.47
N PHE A 249 8.15 -19.12 4.37
CA PHE A 249 7.58 -19.59 3.10
C PHE A 249 8.57 -20.45 2.30
N ILE A 250 8.09 -21.55 1.76
CA ILE A 250 8.91 -22.50 1.00
C ILE A 250 9.40 -22.00 -0.34
N GLY A 251 8.90 -20.84 -0.79
CA GLY A 251 9.17 -20.29 -2.12
C GLY A 251 8.34 -20.94 -3.23
N GLY A 252 8.38 -20.33 -4.42
CA GLY A 252 7.77 -20.87 -5.62
C GLY A 252 6.49 -20.17 -6.06
N SER A 253 5.69 -20.87 -6.86
CA SER A 253 4.52 -20.28 -7.51
C SER A 253 3.44 -19.85 -6.52
N VAL A 254 2.98 -18.61 -6.69
CA VAL A 254 1.90 -18.02 -5.89
C VAL A 254 0.84 -17.41 -6.80
N ARG A 255 -0.36 -17.24 -6.26
CA ARG A 255 -1.41 -16.42 -6.83
C ARG A 255 -1.40 -15.07 -6.15
N VAL A 256 -1.51 -14.02 -6.94
CA VAL A 256 -1.54 -12.64 -6.47
C VAL A 256 -2.92 -12.05 -6.74
N TYR A 257 -3.52 -11.47 -5.70
CA TYR A 257 -4.77 -10.74 -5.78
C TYR A 257 -4.54 -9.31 -5.35
N GLN A 258 -4.96 -8.35 -6.15
CA GLN A 258 -4.92 -6.95 -5.74
C GLN A 258 -5.90 -6.70 -4.60
N VAL A 259 -5.45 -6.05 -3.54
CA VAL A 259 -6.29 -5.60 -2.42
C VAL A 259 -6.15 -4.10 -2.22
N TYR A 260 -7.15 -3.49 -1.57
CA TYR A 260 -7.21 -2.05 -1.32
C TYR A 260 -7.17 -1.17 -2.59
N SER A 261 -7.74 -1.66 -3.68
CA SER A 261 -7.95 -0.86 -4.90
C SER A 261 -9.38 -0.33 -4.97
N LYS A 262 -9.60 0.72 -5.78
CA LYS A 262 -10.95 1.28 -6.06
C LYS A 262 -11.96 0.24 -6.59
N TRP A 263 -11.48 -0.80 -7.24
CA TRP A 263 -12.30 -1.80 -7.94
C TRP A 263 -12.65 -3.04 -7.09
N LEU A 264 -12.26 -3.05 -5.83
CA LEU A 264 -12.55 -4.15 -4.88
C LEU A 264 -13.52 -3.70 -3.78
N GLN A 265 -14.37 -2.80 -4.15
CA GLN A 265 -15.48 -2.35 -3.34
C GLN A 265 -16.59 -3.41 -3.32
#